data_ed9c8b18eddd23ce8a2e21a399c5b73c
#
_entry.id   ed9c8b18eddd23ce8a2e21a399c5b73c
#
_cell.length_a   1.000
_cell.length_b   1.000
_cell.length_c   1.000
_cell.angle_alpha   90.00
_cell.angle_beta   90.00
_cell.angle_gamma   90.00
#
_symmetry.space_group_name_H-M   'P 1'
#
loop_
_entity.id
_entity.type
_entity.pdbx_description
1 polymer ?
#
loop_
_entity_poly.entity_id
_entity_poly.type
_entity_poly.pdbx_seq_one_letter_code
_entity_poly.pdbx_strand_id
1 'polypeptide(L)'
;IFRVDRTVFTDQDIFFFFFTHVYEGTWVFVGLESQLRKPNDFVTTYIGRHPVLITKDGTGEIRCFFNTCRHRGAIVCPFKKGNQKFHVCRYHGWSYDSAGKNVSMTDEKDGQYPPSFLADDHGLKPVPKIASYRGLLFASVSPDVPTLEEHLGDARAFIDLVVDQG
;
A
#
# COMPACT_ATOMS: atom_id res chain seq x y z
N ILE A 1 6.63 13.70 -36.49
CA ILE A 1 5.41 13.78 -35.64
C ILE A 1 5.17 12.39 -35.09
N PHE A 2 5.33 12.21 -33.79
CA PHE A 2 4.99 10.96 -33.16
C PHE A 2 3.45 10.85 -33.12
N ARG A 3 2.94 9.80 -33.71
CA ARG A 3 1.51 9.47 -33.65
C ARG A 3 1.37 8.20 -32.82
N VAL A 4 0.52 8.23 -31.83
CA VAL A 4 0.10 7.06 -31.07
C VAL A 4 -1.24 6.61 -31.66
N ASP A 5 -1.37 5.31 -31.95
CA ASP A 5 -2.62 4.75 -32.42
C ASP A 5 -3.70 4.91 -31.34
N ARG A 6 -4.91 5.27 -31.75
CA ARG A 6 -6.04 5.49 -30.85
C ARG A 6 -6.42 4.23 -30.05
N THR A 7 -6.14 3.05 -30.58
CA THR A 7 -6.41 1.77 -29.91
C THR A 7 -5.75 1.68 -28.54
N VAL A 8 -4.59 2.35 -28.32
CA VAL A 8 -3.92 2.42 -27.01
C VAL A 8 -4.83 2.96 -25.91
N PHE A 9 -5.80 3.79 -26.26
CA PHE A 9 -6.72 4.42 -25.30
C PHE A 9 -8.11 3.76 -25.26
N THR A 10 -8.41 2.82 -26.16
CA THR A 10 -9.76 2.28 -26.33
C THR A 10 -9.82 0.76 -26.28
N ASP A 11 -8.67 0.09 -26.41
CA ASP A 11 -8.58 -1.37 -26.41
C ASP A 11 -8.50 -1.92 -25.00
N GLN A 12 -9.35 -2.90 -24.69
CA GLN A 12 -9.49 -3.50 -23.37
C GLN A 12 -8.27 -4.34 -22.99
N ASP A 13 -7.67 -5.05 -23.94
CA ASP A 13 -6.51 -5.91 -23.70
C ASP A 13 -5.25 -5.06 -23.42
N ILE A 14 -5.08 -3.95 -24.17
CA ILE A 14 -4.03 -2.97 -23.90
C ILE A 14 -4.22 -2.35 -22.52
N PHE A 15 -5.45 -2.02 -22.13
CA PHE A 15 -5.74 -1.50 -20.80
C PHE A 15 -5.32 -2.48 -19.71
N PHE A 16 -5.69 -3.76 -19.81
CA PHE A 16 -5.28 -4.78 -18.84
C PHE A 16 -3.76 -5.02 -18.85
N PHE A 17 -3.13 -4.97 -20.03
CA PHE A 17 -1.69 -5.04 -20.15
C PHE A 17 -0.98 -3.93 -19.36
N PHE A 18 -1.46 -2.68 -19.48
CA PHE A 18 -0.95 -1.55 -18.69
C PHE A 18 -1.10 -1.78 -17.19
N PHE A 19 -2.26 -2.23 -16.74
CA PHE A 19 -2.46 -2.50 -15.31
C PHE A 19 -1.46 -3.54 -14.80
N THR A 20 -1.30 -4.65 -15.51
CA THR A 20 -0.48 -5.76 -15.07
C THR A 20 1.02 -5.44 -15.13
N HIS A 21 1.48 -4.78 -16.19
CA HIS A 21 2.91 -4.62 -16.45
C HIS A 21 3.46 -3.25 -16.02
N VAL A 22 2.63 -2.21 -16.00
CA VAL A 22 3.07 -0.87 -15.61
C VAL A 22 2.68 -0.61 -14.15
N TYR A 23 1.39 -0.62 -13.82
CA TYR A 23 0.96 -0.25 -12.46
C TYR A 23 1.22 -1.34 -11.42
N GLU A 24 1.07 -2.61 -11.77
CA GLU A 24 1.24 -3.73 -10.85
C GLU A 24 2.58 -4.45 -11.01
N GLY A 25 3.30 -4.18 -12.11
CA GLY A 25 4.60 -4.79 -12.42
C GLY A 25 5.82 -3.94 -12.09
N THR A 26 5.64 -2.68 -11.66
CA THR A 26 6.75 -1.77 -11.38
C THR A 26 6.57 -1.02 -10.06
N TRP A 27 7.48 -0.08 -9.77
CA TRP A 27 7.34 0.87 -8.68
C TRP A 27 6.31 1.94 -9.02
N VAL A 28 5.42 2.23 -8.07
CA VAL A 28 4.39 3.26 -8.17
C VAL A 28 4.55 4.26 -7.04
N PHE A 29 4.49 5.55 -7.36
CA PHE A 29 4.43 6.61 -6.35
C PHE A 29 3.14 6.48 -5.53
N VAL A 30 3.26 6.42 -4.21
CA VAL A 30 2.13 6.17 -3.31
C VAL A 30 1.90 7.27 -2.28
N GLY A 31 2.80 8.24 -2.17
CA GLY A 31 2.65 9.36 -1.24
C GLY A 31 3.97 10.01 -0.85
N LEU A 32 3.90 10.87 0.16
CA LEU A 32 5.05 11.61 0.69
C LEU A 32 5.28 11.25 2.16
N GLU A 33 6.54 11.12 2.58
CA GLU A 33 6.88 10.95 4.01
C GLU A 33 6.33 12.09 4.87
N SER A 34 6.27 13.31 4.31
CA SER A 34 5.73 14.49 4.99
C SER A 34 4.23 14.38 5.34
N GLN A 35 3.52 13.42 4.78
CA GLN A 35 2.14 13.11 5.15
C GLN A 35 2.05 12.22 6.40
N LEU A 36 3.17 11.56 6.77
CA LEU A 36 3.28 10.60 7.87
C LEU A 36 4.22 11.15 8.94
N ARG A 37 3.83 12.25 9.59
CA ARG A 37 4.70 12.99 10.53
C ARG A 37 4.82 12.33 11.90
N LYS A 38 3.72 11.74 12.37
CA LYS A 38 3.60 11.19 13.73
C LYS A 38 3.34 9.69 13.69
N PRO A 39 3.71 8.94 14.73
CA PRO A 39 3.26 7.57 14.87
C PRO A 39 1.75 7.46 14.71
N ASN A 40 1.32 6.41 14.02
CA ASN A 40 -0.06 6.10 13.63
C ASN A 40 -0.68 7.04 12.57
N ASP A 41 0.08 7.95 11.96
CA ASP A 41 -0.36 8.62 10.74
C ASP A 41 -0.51 7.59 9.63
N PHE A 42 -1.50 7.80 8.77
CA PHE A 42 -1.74 6.93 7.63
C PHE A 42 -2.23 7.71 6.41
N VAL A 43 -1.99 7.11 5.26
CA VAL A 43 -2.61 7.48 3.98
C VAL A 43 -3.08 6.22 3.27
N THR A 44 -4.14 6.33 2.47
CA THR A 44 -4.60 5.26 1.59
C THR A 44 -4.56 5.71 0.15
N THR A 45 -4.20 4.79 -0.74
CA THR A 45 -4.18 4.99 -2.18
C THR A 45 -4.39 3.64 -2.89
N TYR A 46 -4.09 3.61 -4.18
CA TYR A 46 -4.14 2.40 -4.99
C TYR A 46 -2.83 2.18 -5.73
N ILE A 47 -2.43 0.92 -5.87
CA ILE A 47 -1.41 0.47 -6.80
C ILE A 47 -2.13 -0.39 -7.83
N GLY A 48 -2.32 0.15 -9.04
CA GLY A 48 -3.18 -0.51 -10.02
C GLY A 48 -4.60 -0.72 -9.46
N ARG A 49 -5.02 -1.99 -9.36
CA ARG A 49 -6.32 -2.41 -8.82
C ARG A 49 -6.31 -2.66 -7.32
N HIS A 50 -5.15 -2.61 -6.68
CA HIS A 50 -4.96 -2.97 -5.28
C HIS A 50 -5.09 -1.75 -4.37
N PRO A 51 -6.09 -1.68 -3.48
CA PRO A 51 -6.14 -0.68 -2.43
C PRO A 51 -5.01 -0.93 -1.44
N VAL A 52 -4.27 0.13 -1.09
CA VAL A 52 -3.17 0.06 -0.13
C VAL A 52 -3.33 1.05 1.01
N LEU A 53 -2.80 0.68 2.17
CA LEU A 53 -2.74 1.45 3.40
C LEU A 53 -1.27 1.63 3.75
N ILE A 54 -0.80 2.88 3.77
CA ILE A 54 0.55 3.24 4.20
C ILE A 54 0.43 3.84 5.60
N THR A 55 1.20 3.34 6.54
CA THR A 55 1.18 3.75 7.93
C THR A 55 2.57 4.12 8.41
N LYS A 56 2.65 5.02 9.38
CA LYS A 56 3.83 5.13 10.25
C LYS A 56 3.52 4.40 11.54
N ASP A 57 4.21 3.31 11.82
CA ASP A 57 3.94 2.51 13.01
C ASP A 57 4.38 3.19 14.30
N GLY A 58 4.14 2.51 15.43
CA GLY A 58 4.49 3.04 16.75
C GLY A 58 6.00 3.21 16.98
N THR A 59 6.85 2.56 16.17
CA THR A 59 8.32 2.69 16.20
C THR A 59 8.83 3.80 15.30
N GLY A 60 7.96 4.35 14.44
CA GLY A 60 8.30 5.35 13.44
C GLY A 60 8.65 4.79 12.07
N GLU A 61 8.55 3.47 11.88
CA GLU A 61 8.77 2.82 10.60
C GLU A 61 7.58 3.00 9.67
N ILE A 62 7.84 3.31 8.39
CA ILE A 62 6.82 3.41 7.36
C ILE A 62 6.59 2.04 6.74
N ARG A 63 5.33 1.61 6.76
CA ARG A 63 4.87 0.31 6.26
C ARG A 63 3.78 0.50 5.22
N CYS A 64 3.67 -0.46 4.31
CA CYS A 64 2.61 -0.49 3.32
C CYS A 64 1.94 -1.87 3.32
N PHE A 65 0.62 -1.87 3.40
CA PHE A 65 -0.19 -3.08 3.43
C PHE A 65 -1.26 -3.04 2.34
N PHE A 66 -1.70 -4.21 1.89
CA PHE A 66 -2.96 -4.29 1.18
C PHE A 66 -4.09 -3.86 2.15
N ASN A 67 -4.88 -2.88 1.76
CA ASN A 67 -5.98 -2.33 2.57
C ASN A 67 -7.21 -3.25 2.53
N THR A 68 -7.00 -4.53 2.78
CA THR A 68 -8.01 -5.58 2.68
C THR A 68 -8.02 -6.43 3.94
N CYS A 69 -9.19 -6.59 4.55
CA CYS A 69 -9.37 -7.37 5.77
C CYS A 69 -9.07 -8.86 5.53
N ARG A 70 -8.30 -9.46 6.40
CA ARG A 70 -7.92 -10.88 6.32
C ARG A 70 -9.10 -11.82 6.53
N HIS A 71 -10.21 -11.32 7.07
CA HIS A 71 -11.42 -12.11 7.24
C HIS A 71 -12.10 -12.41 5.89
N ARG A 72 -12.55 -11.38 5.16
CA ARG A 72 -13.35 -11.53 3.93
C ARG A 72 -13.06 -10.44 2.88
N GLY A 73 -11.87 -9.84 2.88
CA GLY A 73 -11.40 -8.93 1.83
C GLY A 73 -12.02 -7.53 1.80
N ALA A 74 -12.85 -7.15 2.79
CA ALA A 74 -13.41 -5.80 2.84
C ALA A 74 -12.31 -4.75 3.10
N ILE A 75 -12.50 -3.53 2.61
CA ILE A 75 -11.61 -2.38 2.90
C ILE A 75 -11.55 -2.15 4.41
N VAL A 76 -10.34 -2.15 4.97
CA VAL A 76 -10.11 -1.93 6.40
C VAL A 76 -10.20 -0.46 6.74
N CYS A 77 -9.45 0.39 6.04
CA CYS A 77 -9.42 1.82 6.24
C CYS A 77 -10.04 2.55 5.04
N PRO A 78 -11.27 3.11 5.18
CA PRO A 78 -11.95 3.83 4.08
C PRO A 78 -11.56 5.31 3.99
N PHE A 79 -10.74 5.81 4.91
CA PHE A 79 -10.34 7.21 4.96
C PHE A 79 -9.07 7.44 4.15
N LYS A 80 -8.99 8.59 3.44
CA LYS A 80 -7.82 8.93 2.61
C LYS A 80 -6.55 9.17 3.41
N LYS A 81 -6.67 9.76 4.59
CA LYS A 81 -5.56 10.05 5.52
C LYS A 81 -6.08 10.32 6.93
N GLY A 82 -5.20 10.23 7.91
CA GLY A 82 -5.52 10.53 9.31
C GLY A 82 -4.45 10.03 10.27
N ASN A 83 -4.81 9.98 11.54
CA ASN A 83 -4.00 9.38 12.60
C ASN A 83 -4.87 8.41 13.39
N GLN A 84 -4.56 7.12 13.34
CA GLN A 84 -5.31 6.06 14.01
C GLN A 84 -4.38 4.95 14.46
N LYS A 85 -4.40 4.67 15.78
CA LYS A 85 -3.64 3.55 16.36
C LYS A 85 -4.17 2.20 15.89
N PHE A 86 -5.48 2.11 15.66
CA PHE A 86 -6.14 0.87 15.25
C PHE A 86 -7.05 1.14 14.05
N HIS A 87 -6.96 0.28 13.05
CA HIS A 87 -7.82 0.24 11.88
C HIS A 87 -8.84 -0.87 12.05
N VAL A 88 -10.11 -0.50 12.26
CA VAL A 88 -11.20 -1.46 12.52
C VAL A 88 -11.98 -1.69 11.24
N CYS A 89 -12.03 -2.93 10.78
CA CYS A 89 -12.85 -3.31 9.65
C CYS A 89 -14.33 -3.13 10.00
N ARG A 90 -15.02 -2.27 9.26
CA ARG A 90 -16.44 -1.94 9.52
C ARG A 90 -17.40 -3.08 9.25
N TYR A 91 -16.92 -4.17 8.61
CA TYR A 91 -17.78 -5.27 8.23
C TYR A 91 -18.03 -6.23 9.41
N HIS A 92 -16.97 -6.70 10.08
CA HIS A 92 -17.09 -7.65 11.20
C HIS A 92 -16.15 -7.31 12.37
N GLY A 93 -15.68 -6.09 12.50
CA GLY A 93 -14.95 -5.62 13.69
C GLY A 93 -13.50 -6.10 13.85
N TRP A 94 -12.94 -6.87 12.89
CA TRP A 94 -11.53 -7.23 12.98
C TRP A 94 -10.64 -5.98 12.99
N SER A 95 -9.71 -5.94 13.92
CA SER A 95 -8.91 -4.74 14.20
C SER A 95 -7.43 -5.01 13.97
N TYR A 96 -6.75 -4.02 13.42
CA TYR A 96 -5.33 -4.07 13.08
C TYR A 96 -4.64 -2.84 13.64
N ASP A 97 -3.42 -3.00 14.17
CA ASP A 97 -2.60 -1.85 14.57
C ASP A 97 -1.89 -1.21 13.36
N SER A 98 -1.16 -0.13 13.61
CA SER A 98 -0.40 0.58 12.57
C SER A 98 0.82 -0.19 12.06
N ALA A 99 1.22 -1.29 12.73
CA ALA A 99 2.23 -2.24 12.24
C ALA A 99 1.60 -3.39 11.41
N GLY A 100 0.26 -3.34 11.18
CA GLY A 100 -0.47 -4.34 10.41
C GLY A 100 -0.84 -5.60 11.18
N LYS A 101 -0.46 -5.71 12.46
CA LYS A 101 -0.78 -6.88 13.29
C LYS A 101 -2.27 -6.91 13.60
N ASN A 102 -2.90 -8.08 13.48
CA ASN A 102 -4.25 -8.28 14.00
C ASN A 102 -4.21 -8.22 15.53
N VAL A 103 -5.04 -7.36 16.12
CA VAL A 103 -5.08 -7.13 17.57
C VAL A 103 -6.38 -7.58 18.22
N SER A 104 -7.42 -7.80 17.41
CA SER A 104 -8.70 -8.31 17.89
C SER A 104 -9.52 -8.88 16.75
N MET A 105 -10.14 -10.00 16.99
CA MET A 105 -11.15 -10.61 16.11
C MET A 105 -12.46 -10.71 16.89
N THR A 106 -13.57 -10.36 16.24
CA THR A 106 -14.90 -10.57 16.81
C THR A 106 -15.11 -12.04 17.08
N ASP A 107 -15.72 -12.39 18.19
CA ASP A 107 -16.04 -13.75 18.64
C ASP A 107 -14.81 -14.67 18.94
N GLU A 108 -13.59 -14.11 18.96
CA GLU A 108 -12.37 -14.86 19.32
C GLU A 108 -12.49 -15.52 20.69
N LYS A 109 -13.04 -14.77 21.68
CA LYS A 109 -13.13 -15.22 23.06
C LYS A 109 -14.27 -16.22 23.31
N ASP A 110 -15.24 -16.25 22.42
CA ASP A 110 -16.45 -17.08 22.58
C ASP A 110 -16.29 -18.46 21.93
N GLY A 111 -15.06 -18.84 21.56
CA GLY A 111 -14.75 -20.15 20.97
C GLY A 111 -15.30 -20.38 19.58
N GLN A 112 -15.57 -19.31 18.84
CA GLN A 112 -16.09 -19.38 17.46
C GLN A 112 -15.05 -19.84 16.44
N TYR A 113 -13.75 -19.68 16.75
CA TYR A 113 -12.67 -20.10 15.89
C TYR A 113 -11.91 -21.30 16.45
N PRO A 114 -11.56 -22.30 15.62
CA PRO A 114 -10.77 -23.43 16.09
C PRO A 114 -9.33 -22.99 16.45
N PRO A 115 -8.66 -23.70 17.38
CA PRO A 115 -7.29 -23.34 17.82
C PRO A 115 -6.28 -23.24 16.65
N SER A 116 -6.42 -24.08 15.63
CA SER A 116 -5.57 -24.05 14.43
C SER A 116 -5.69 -22.72 13.68
N PHE A 117 -6.91 -22.19 13.56
CA PHE A 117 -7.13 -20.89 12.95
C PHE A 117 -6.52 -19.75 13.78
N LEU A 118 -6.68 -19.79 15.10
CA LEU A 118 -6.13 -18.76 16.00
C LEU A 118 -4.60 -18.76 16.05
N ALA A 119 -3.95 -19.87 15.67
CA ALA A 119 -2.51 -19.97 15.60
C ALA A 119 -1.91 -19.35 14.34
N ASP A 120 -2.73 -19.08 13.30
CA ASP A 120 -2.28 -18.48 12.06
C ASP A 120 -2.05 -16.97 12.20
N ASP A 121 -1.20 -16.41 11.33
CA ASP A 121 -1.03 -14.96 11.22
C ASP A 121 -2.21 -14.34 10.45
N HIS A 122 -2.99 -13.54 11.16
CA HIS A 122 -4.13 -12.79 10.61
C HIS A 122 -3.82 -11.31 10.39
N GLY A 123 -2.56 -10.89 10.46
CA GLY A 123 -2.12 -9.54 10.16
C GLY A 123 -2.44 -9.10 8.73
N LEU A 124 -2.47 -7.79 8.48
CA LEU A 124 -2.61 -7.27 7.13
C LEU A 124 -1.46 -7.77 6.25
N LYS A 125 -1.78 -8.18 5.03
CA LYS A 125 -0.76 -8.62 4.08
C LYS A 125 0.13 -7.44 3.69
N PRO A 126 1.45 -7.50 3.92
CA PRO A 126 2.34 -6.42 3.50
C PRO A 126 2.43 -6.36 1.97
N VAL A 127 2.57 -5.14 1.44
CA VAL A 127 2.98 -4.94 0.05
C VAL A 127 4.45 -5.35 -0.07
N PRO A 128 4.83 -6.14 -1.09
CA PRO A 128 6.17 -6.74 -1.18
C PRO A 128 7.33 -5.76 -1.12
N LYS A 129 7.16 -4.57 -1.69
CA LYS A 129 8.20 -3.54 -1.74
C LYS A 129 7.65 -2.19 -1.35
N ILE A 130 8.39 -1.49 -0.48
CA ILE A 130 8.22 -0.06 -0.18
C ILE A 130 9.60 0.55 -0.02
N ALA A 131 9.82 1.72 -0.60
CA ALA A 131 11.04 2.48 -0.49
C ALA A 131 10.76 3.98 -0.59
N SER A 132 11.70 4.78 -0.10
CA SER A 132 11.65 6.24 -0.20
C SER A 132 12.83 6.76 -1.00
N TYR A 133 12.59 7.75 -1.83
CA TYR A 133 13.62 8.56 -2.47
C TYR A 133 13.30 10.03 -2.25
N ARG A 134 14.16 10.74 -1.55
CA ARG A 134 14.02 12.18 -1.26
C ARG A 134 12.66 12.55 -0.61
N GLY A 135 12.11 11.66 0.21
CA GLY A 135 10.82 11.86 0.86
C GLY A 135 9.60 11.50 -0.01
N LEU A 136 9.80 11.05 -1.25
CA LEU A 136 8.76 10.46 -2.08
C LEU A 136 8.68 8.96 -1.79
N LEU A 137 7.50 8.48 -1.44
CA LEU A 137 7.26 7.06 -1.16
C LEU A 137 6.82 6.33 -2.42
N PHE A 138 7.48 5.21 -2.69
CA PHE A 138 7.15 4.30 -3.77
C PHE A 138 6.90 2.91 -3.21
N ALA A 139 5.96 2.19 -3.82
CA ALA A 139 5.69 0.80 -3.47
C ALA A 139 5.45 -0.04 -4.72
N SER A 140 5.66 -1.35 -4.61
CA SER A 140 5.35 -2.30 -5.68
C SER A 140 4.65 -3.53 -5.12
N VAL A 141 3.59 -3.96 -5.80
CA VAL A 141 2.89 -5.23 -5.51
C VAL A 141 3.60 -6.43 -6.12
N SER A 142 4.55 -6.21 -7.02
CA SER A 142 5.45 -7.22 -7.54
C SER A 142 6.69 -7.34 -6.65
N PRO A 143 7.08 -8.55 -6.22
CA PRO A 143 8.34 -8.76 -5.50
C PRO A 143 9.58 -8.68 -6.40
N ASP A 144 9.39 -8.88 -7.72
CA ASP A 144 10.47 -9.08 -8.71
C ASP A 144 10.79 -7.78 -9.44
N VAL A 145 10.82 -6.64 -8.71
CA VAL A 145 11.22 -5.34 -9.26
C VAL A 145 12.68 -5.04 -8.88
N PRO A 146 13.42 -4.30 -9.73
CA PRO A 146 14.76 -3.81 -9.38
C PRO A 146 14.69 -2.89 -8.14
N THR A 147 15.85 -2.46 -7.63
CA THR A 147 15.86 -1.43 -6.58
C THR A 147 15.16 -0.17 -7.05
N LEU A 148 14.67 0.65 -6.12
CA LEU A 148 14.01 1.91 -6.49
C LEU A 148 14.97 2.84 -7.25
N GLU A 149 16.24 2.88 -6.84
CA GLU A 149 17.27 3.69 -7.48
C GLU A 149 17.55 3.26 -8.92
N GLU A 150 17.61 1.95 -9.16
CA GLU A 150 17.77 1.40 -10.52
C GLU A 150 16.54 1.71 -11.39
N HIS A 151 15.34 1.58 -10.81
CA HIS A 151 14.09 1.89 -11.53
C HIS A 151 13.99 3.36 -11.90
N LEU A 152 14.33 4.26 -10.97
CA LEU A 152 14.29 5.69 -11.21
C LEU A 152 15.39 6.15 -12.21
N GLY A 153 16.55 5.47 -12.24
CA GLY A 153 17.62 5.79 -13.17
C GLY A 153 17.93 7.30 -13.21
N ASP A 154 17.96 7.87 -14.42
CA ASP A 154 18.24 9.30 -14.64
C ASP A 154 17.12 10.23 -14.15
N ALA A 155 15.90 9.71 -13.91
CA ALA A 155 14.80 10.52 -13.37
C ALA A 155 15.13 11.07 -11.97
N ARG A 156 16.07 10.45 -11.25
CA ARG A 156 16.55 10.95 -9.94
C ARG A 156 17.05 12.38 -10.01
N ALA A 157 17.79 12.73 -11.06
CA ALA A 157 18.32 14.09 -11.24
C ALA A 157 17.20 15.14 -11.31
N PHE A 158 16.06 14.79 -11.93
CA PHE A 158 14.90 15.69 -11.99
C PHE A 158 14.18 15.80 -10.64
N ILE A 159 14.06 14.66 -9.93
CA ILE A 159 13.50 14.66 -8.57
C ILE A 159 14.36 15.52 -7.65
N ASP A 160 15.69 15.36 -7.69
CA ASP A 160 16.63 16.13 -6.89
C ASP A 160 16.49 17.64 -7.16
N LEU A 161 16.44 18.03 -8.43
CA LEU A 161 16.22 19.43 -8.81
C LEU A 161 14.93 20.01 -8.23
N VAL A 162 13.83 19.25 -8.24
CA VAL A 162 12.54 19.70 -7.69
C VAL A 162 12.59 19.81 -6.16
N VAL A 163 13.19 18.82 -5.49
CA VAL A 163 13.26 18.78 -4.02
C VAL A 163 14.22 19.83 -3.47
N ASP A 164 15.32 20.15 -4.20
CA ASP A 164 16.32 21.13 -3.77
C ASP A 164 15.85 22.59 -3.95
N GLN A 165 14.74 22.84 -4.62
CA GLN A 165 14.15 24.17 -4.80
C GLN A 165 13.26 24.63 -3.64
N GLY A 166 12.98 23.80 -2.67
CA GLY A 166 12.06 24.12 -1.60
C GLY A 166 11.97 23.19 -0.48
#